data_320975484e2e9d8ff4feb55c4cd01970
#
_entry.id   320975484e2e9d8ff4feb55c4cd01970
#
_cell.length_a   1.000
_cell.length_b   1.000
_cell.length_c   1.000
_cell.angle_alpha   90.00
_cell.angle_beta   90.00
_cell.angle_gamma   90.00
#
_symmetry.space_group_name_H-M   'P 1'
#
loop_
_entity.id
_entity.type
_entity.pdbx_description
1 polymer ?
#
loop_
_entity_poly.entity_id
_entity_poly.type
_entity_poly.pdbx_seq_one_letter_code
_entity_poly.pdbx_strand_id
1 'polypeptide(L)' 'MDHNETIRKFEHLMLKRADQAQEAATELEALVALLPNEKSRQLAHLQVKASHKQAKDFRELAQKVAER' A
#
# COMPACT_ATOMS: atom_id res chain seq x y z
N MET A 1 2.47 24.28 -17.08
CA MET A 1 1.62 23.23 -16.53
C MET A 1 0.85 23.79 -15.34
N ASP A 2 -0.44 23.55 -15.28
CA ASP A 2 -1.30 24.01 -14.20
C ASP A 2 -0.96 23.27 -12.90
N HIS A 3 -0.86 24.00 -11.79
CA HIS A 3 -0.62 23.39 -10.47
C HIS A 3 -1.70 22.39 -10.10
N ASN A 4 -2.96 22.69 -10.44
CA ASN A 4 -4.08 21.79 -10.13
C ASN A 4 -3.97 20.47 -10.88
N GLU A 5 -3.51 20.53 -12.13
CA GLU A 5 -3.30 19.30 -12.91
C GLU A 5 -2.20 18.43 -12.34
N THR A 6 -1.10 19.05 -11.92
CA THR A 6 0.01 18.35 -11.30
C THR A 6 -0.43 17.66 -10.00
N ILE A 7 -1.20 18.38 -9.17
CA ILE A 7 -1.73 17.84 -7.91
C ILE A 7 -2.63 16.63 -8.17
N ARG A 8 -3.53 16.73 -9.16
CA ARG A 8 -4.43 15.64 -9.52
C ARG A 8 -3.67 14.39 -10.00
N LYS A 9 -2.65 14.60 -10.82
CA LYS A 9 -1.82 13.49 -11.30
C LYS A 9 -1.08 12.81 -10.17
N PHE A 10 -0.52 13.60 -9.25
CA PHE A 10 0.17 13.08 -8.09
C PHE A 10 -0.80 12.28 -7.20
N GLU A 11 -1.95 12.86 -6.88
CA GLU A 11 -2.98 12.20 -6.08
C GLU A 11 -3.39 10.87 -6.71
N HIS A 12 -3.69 10.89 -8.01
CA HIS A 12 -4.09 9.69 -8.73
C HIS A 12 -3.02 8.59 -8.66
N LEU A 13 -1.76 8.98 -8.86
CA LEU A 13 -0.65 8.03 -8.80
C LEU A 13 -0.49 7.43 -7.41
N MET A 14 -0.64 8.25 -6.36
CA MET A 14 -0.53 7.77 -4.99
C MET A 14 -1.66 6.82 -4.63
N LEU A 15 -2.88 7.10 -5.06
CA LEU A 15 -4.03 6.21 -4.84
C LEU A 15 -3.85 4.89 -5.59
N LYS A 16 -3.32 4.93 -6.79
CA LYS A 16 -3.02 3.73 -7.57
C LYS A 16 -1.97 2.87 -6.86
N ARG A 17 -0.92 3.49 -6.33
CA ARG A 17 0.09 2.77 -5.57
C ARG A 17 -0.46 2.20 -4.28
N ALA A 18 -1.38 2.90 -3.62
CA ALA A 18 -2.05 2.39 -2.44
C ALA A 18 -2.84 1.12 -2.75
N ASP A 19 -3.56 1.10 -3.87
CA ASP A 19 -4.32 -0.07 -4.30
C ASP A 19 -3.40 -1.24 -4.62
N GLN A 20 -2.27 -0.99 -5.29
CA GLN A 20 -1.28 -2.01 -5.58
C GLN A 20 -0.69 -2.60 -4.31
N ALA A 21 -0.37 -1.75 -3.32
CA ALA A 21 0.15 -2.21 -2.04
C ALA A 21 -0.90 -3.05 -1.29
N GLN A 22 -2.17 -2.65 -1.34
CA GLN A 22 -3.26 -3.40 -0.72
C GLN A 22 -3.44 -4.77 -1.38
N GLU A 23 -3.40 -4.83 -2.70
CA GLU A 23 -3.47 -6.10 -3.43
C GLU A 23 -2.32 -7.02 -3.06
N ALA A 24 -1.10 -6.48 -3.00
CA ALA A 24 0.07 -7.25 -2.60
C ALA A 24 -0.09 -7.82 -1.19
N ALA A 25 -0.62 -7.03 -0.26
CA ALA A 25 -0.87 -7.48 1.10
C ALA A 25 -1.88 -8.63 1.13
N THR A 26 -2.95 -8.50 0.35
CA THR A 26 -3.99 -9.55 0.27
C THR A 26 -3.43 -10.85 -0.29
N GLU A 27 -2.63 -10.77 -1.36
CA GLU A 27 -1.98 -11.93 -1.95
C GLU A 27 -1.01 -12.60 -0.98
N LEU A 28 -0.22 -11.79 -0.27
CA LEU A 28 0.72 -12.29 0.73
C LEU A 28 -0.01 -12.99 1.87
N GLU A 29 -1.13 -12.44 2.35
CA GLU A 29 -1.93 -13.07 3.40
C GLU A 29 -2.38 -14.47 3.00
N ALA A 30 -2.83 -14.62 1.76
CA ALA A 30 -3.26 -15.91 1.26
C ALA A 30 -2.12 -16.92 1.23
N LEU A 31 -0.91 -16.47 0.87
CA LEU A 31 0.27 -17.33 0.82
C LEU A 31 0.83 -17.66 2.20
N VAL A 32 0.72 -16.71 3.15
CA VAL A 32 1.21 -16.93 4.53
C VAL A 32 0.57 -18.17 5.14
N ALA A 33 -0.73 -18.35 4.93
CA ALA A 33 -1.46 -19.51 5.46
C ALA A 33 -0.94 -20.85 4.94
N LEU A 34 -0.26 -20.83 3.78
CA LEU A 34 0.26 -22.04 3.14
C LEU A 34 1.72 -22.35 3.51
N LEU A 35 2.39 -21.45 4.23
CA LEU A 35 3.79 -21.65 4.59
C LEU A 35 3.92 -22.79 5.61
N PRO A 36 4.97 -23.62 5.46
CA PRO A 36 5.06 -24.89 6.18
C PRO A 36 5.42 -24.79 7.66
N ASN A 37 6.05 -23.70 8.10
CA ASN A 37 6.46 -23.60 9.49
C ASN A 37 6.13 -22.24 10.08
N GLU A 38 6.08 -22.21 11.42
CA GLU A 38 5.67 -21.03 12.17
C GLU A 38 6.64 -19.86 11.97
N LYS A 39 7.93 -20.14 11.94
CA LYS A 39 8.94 -19.07 11.77
C LYS A 39 8.77 -18.37 10.42
N SER A 40 8.56 -19.13 9.35
CA SER A 40 8.31 -18.57 8.03
C SER A 40 7.03 -17.74 8.01
N ARG A 41 5.97 -18.22 8.66
CA ARG A 41 4.71 -17.49 8.76
C ARG A 41 4.89 -16.17 9.51
N GLN A 42 5.65 -16.16 10.61
CA GLN A 42 5.91 -14.95 11.37
C GLN A 42 6.67 -13.91 10.56
N LEU A 43 7.72 -14.34 9.84
CA LEU A 43 8.50 -13.44 8.99
C LEU A 43 7.66 -12.87 7.85
N ALA A 44 6.86 -13.73 7.22
CA ALA A 44 5.98 -13.28 6.12
C ALA A 44 4.90 -12.34 6.63
N HIS A 45 4.41 -12.56 7.84
CA HIS A 45 3.39 -11.68 8.44
C HIS A 45 3.91 -10.26 8.67
N LEU A 46 5.19 -10.10 8.98
CA LEU A 46 5.81 -8.77 9.07
C LEU A 46 5.75 -8.04 7.74
N GLN A 47 5.95 -8.76 6.64
CA GLN A 47 5.86 -8.17 5.30
C GLN A 47 4.42 -7.77 4.97
N VAL A 48 3.44 -8.57 5.37
CA VAL A 48 2.01 -8.22 5.20
C VAL A 48 1.70 -6.92 5.93
N LYS A 49 2.14 -6.79 7.17
CA LYS A 49 1.94 -5.56 7.95
C LYS A 49 2.58 -4.36 7.27
N ALA A 50 3.80 -4.52 6.76
CA ALA A 50 4.51 -3.45 6.06
C ALA A 50 3.75 -3.02 4.81
N SER A 51 3.18 -3.96 4.06
CA SER A 51 2.40 -3.66 2.86
C SER A 51 1.11 -2.89 3.19
N HIS A 52 0.41 -3.28 4.26
CA HIS A 52 -0.77 -2.56 4.71
C HIS A 52 -0.43 -1.13 5.15
N LYS A 53 0.65 -0.96 5.89
CA LYS A 53 1.12 0.35 6.32
C LYS A 53 1.47 1.22 5.12
N GLN A 54 2.13 0.65 4.12
CA GLN A 54 2.49 1.38 2.90
C GLN A 54 1.25 1.87 2.17
N ALA A 55 0.21 1.03 2.05
CA ALA A 55 -1.05 1.43 1.44
C ALA A 55 -1.68 2.61 2.17
N LYS A 56 -1.70 2.54 3.51
CA LYS A 56 -2.22 3.62 4.34
C LYS A 56 -1.43 4.91 4.16
N ASP A 57 -0.10 4.81 4.15
CA ASP A 57 0.77 5.98 4.00
C ASP A 57 0.56 6.65 2.64
N PHE A 58 0.41 5.89 1.57
CA PHE A 58 0.13 6.44 0.24
C PHE A 58 -1.21 7.18 0.22
N ARG A 59 -2.25 6.62 0.86
CA ARG A 59 -3.56 7.27 0.93
C ARG A 59 -3.50 8.57 1.74
N GLU A 60 -2.79 8.57 2.86
CA GLU A 60 -2.62 9.77 3.68
C GLU A 60 -1.87 10.86 2.92
N LEU A 61 -0.82 10.48 2.18
CA LEU A 61 -0.08 11.44 1.37
C LEU A 61 -0.95 12.04 0.28
N ALA A 62 -1.74 11.22 -0.41
CA ALA A 62 -2.66 11.70 -1.44
C ALA A 62 -3.65 12.71 -0.84
N GLN A 63 -4.20 12.41 0.32
CA GLN A 63 -5.14 13.28 1.00
C GLN A 63 -4.50 14.61 1.40
N LYS A 64 -3.30 14.57 1.96
CA LYS A 64 -2.59 15.80 2.37
C LYS A 64 -2.29 16.71 1.18
N VAL A 65 -1.91 16.14 0.06
CA VAL A 65 -1.65 16.92 -1.16
C VAL A 65 -2.95 17.51 -1.70
N ALA A 66 -4.03 16.75 -1.68
CA ALA A 66 -5.33 17.21 -2.18
C ALA A 66 -5.96 18.31 -1.33
N GLU A 67 -5.62 18.38 -0.04
CA GLU A 67 -6.15 19.38 0.88
C GLU A 67 -5.58 20.79 0.68
N ARG A 68 -4.66 20.96 -0.21
CA ARG A 68 -4.07 22.28 -0.48
C ARG A 68 -4.97 23.17 -1.36
#